data_b056833474e98557055f9693d63da47e
#
_entry.id   b056833474e98557055f9693d63da47e
#
_cell.length_a   1.000
_cell.length_b   1.000
_cell.length_c   1.000
_cell.angle_alpha   90.00
_cell.angle_beta   90.00
_cell.angle_gamma   90.00
#
_symmetry.space_group_name_H-M   'P 1'
#
loop_
_entity.id
_entity.type
_entity.pdbx_description
1 polymer ?
#
loop_
_entity_poly.entity_id
_entity_poly.type
_entity_poly.pdbx_seq_one_letter_code
_entity_poly.pdbx_strand_id
1 'polypeptide(L)'
;MQKKGNKFGTHRVIEPKGVLPQPANKIDNNMDEIYDNEILIDVQTLNIDSASFTDIANFCNHDKEEMKKEMLLNVELQGKHRNRRTGSGGMLLGTVEKIGDALKGKIDLKEGDKIATLVSLSLTPLRIDEILEIREDVDQVDIKGKAILFESGIYAKIPDDMPEKLALSALDVAGAPAQTAKLCKPGDTVLIIGAGGKSGMLCCYEAKKRVGVTGKVIGMCHSEKSTKRMMDLGFCDIVFAGNANDPVAMVEKIEEFTNGQ
;
A
#
# COMPACT_ATOMS: atom_id res chain seq x y z
N MET A 1 -18.86 -16.51 24.96
CA MET A 1 -19.41 -15.57 23.93
C MET A 1 -18.35 -14.52 23.71
N GLN A 2 -17.93 -14.28 22.45
CA GLN A 2 -16.92 -13.26 22.14
C GLN A 2 -17.44 -11.86 22.50
N LYS A 3 -16.53 -10.95 22.86
CA LYS A 3 -16.87 -9.54 23.11
C LYS A 3 -17.33 -8.89 21.80
N LYS A 4 -18.32 -8.01 21.87
CA LYS A 4 -18.81 -7.27 20.74
C LYS A 4 -17.89 -6.08 20.43
N GLY A 5 -17.42 -6.00 19.18
CA GLY A 5 -16.56 -4.90 18.72
C GLY A 5 -17.30 -3.81 17.94
N ASN A 6 -16.60 -2.70 17.67
CA ASN A 6 -17.05 -1.67 16.74
C ASN A 6 -16.50 -1.97 15.36
N LYS A 7 -17.30 -1.83 14.30
CA LYS A 7 -16.88 -2.17 12.93
C LYS A 7 -15.65 -1.40 12.42
N PHE A 8 -15.37 -0.21 12.98
CA PHE A 8 -14.22 0.63 12.63
C PHE A 8 -13.04 0.46 13.59
N GLY A 9 -13.09 -0.48 14.55
CA GLY A 9 -11.97 -0.78 15.45
C GLY A 9 -11.77 0.21 16.61
N THR A 10 -12.72 1.11 16.87
CA THR A 10 -12.58 2.13 17.95
C THR A 10 -12.47 1.50 19.35
N HIS A 11 -12.94 0.27 19.54
CA HIS A 11 -12.84 -0.49 20.80
C HIS A 11 -11.40 -0.90 21.14
N ARG A 12 -10.50 -0.93 20.14
CA ARG A 12 -9.07 -1.18 20.33
C ARG A 12 -8.24 0.08 20.55
N VAL A 13 -8.85 1.27 20.46
CA VAL A 13 -8.13 2.53 20.67
C VAL A 13 -7.86 2.73 22.17
N ILE A 14 -6.59 2.87 22.52
CA ILE A 14 -6.13 3.15 23.88
C ILE A 14 -6.01 4.66 24.10
N GLU A 15 -5.33 5.37 23.17
CA GLU A 15 -5.01 6.80 23.34
C GLU A 15 -4.93 7.55 22.01
N PRO A 16 -5.60 8.73 21.90
CA PRO A 16 -6.71 9.17 22.76
C PRO A 16 -7.96 8.35 22.50
N LYS A 17 -8.77 8.14 23.52
CA LYS A 17 -10.07 7.46 23.35
C LYS A 17 -11.02 8.32 22.50
N GLY A 18 -11.91 7.66 21.75
CA GLY A 18 -12.96 8.32 20.95
C GLY A 18 -12.52 8.72 19.54
N VAL A 19 -11.29 8.41 19.14
CA VAL A 19 -10.83 8.58 17.75
C VAL A 19 -10.84 7.25 17.00
N LEU A 20 -10.68 7.30 15.68
CA LEU A 20 -10.43 6.10 14.85
C LEU A 20 -9.01 5.54 15.09
N PRO A 21 -8.77 4.26 14.79
CA PRO A 21 -7.44 3.65 14.97
C PRO A 21 -6.31 4.36 14.24
N GLN A 22 -6.56 4.95 13.06
CA GLN A 22 -5.51 5.59 12.26
C GLN A 22 -4.87 6.81 12.96
N PRO A 23 -5.63 7.83 13.43
CA PRO A 23 -5.06 8.97 14.15
C PRO A 23 -4.66 8.65 15.59
N ALA A 24 -5.07 7.52 16.15
CA ALA A 24 -4.70 7.14 17.53
C ALA A 24 -3.18 7.03 17.69
N ASN A 25 -2.67 7.45 18.84
CA ASN A 25 -1.27 7.30 19.22
C ASN A 25 -0.96 5.85 19.59
N LYS A 26 -1.92 5.18 20.24
CA LYS A 26 -1.79 3.80 20.68
C LYS A 26 -3.10 3.02 20.52
N ILE A 27 -2.98 1.81 20.00
CA ILE A 27 -4.08 0.85 19.92
C ILE A 27 -3.71 -0.46 20.61
N ASP A 28 -4.72 -1.21 21.04
CA ASP A 28 -4.55 -2.55 21.61
C ASP A 28 -4.26 -3.56 20.49
N ASN A 29 -3.09 -4.18 20.56
CA ASN A 29 -2.62 -5.23 19.67
C ASN A 29 -2.53 -6.59 20.38
N ASN A 30 -3.35 -6.83 21.42
CA ASN A 30 -3.50 -8.16 21.99
C ASN A 30 -4.17 -9.09 20.96
N MET A 31 -3.48 -10.16 20.60
CA MET A 31 -3.93 -11.14 19.59
C MET A 31 -4.55 -12.40 20.22
N ASP A 32 -4.49 -12.57 21.54
CA ASP A 32 -4.96 -13.77 22.22
C ASP A 32 -6.49 -13.86 22.25
N GLU A 33 -7.17 -12.71 22.30
CA GLU A 33 -8.61 -12.58 22.21
C GLU A 33 -9.01 -11.69 21.04
N ILE A 34 -9.85 -12.19 20.13
CA ILE A 34 -10.50 -11.39 19.10
C ILE A 34 -11.95 -11.09 19.45
N TYR A 35 -12.44 -9.95 19.02
CA TYR A 35 -13.84 -9.58 19.13
C TYR A 35 -14.67 -10.30 18.05
N ASP A 36 -15.99 -10.35 18.25
CA ASP A 36 -16.92 -11.09 17.39
C ASP A 36 -16.94 -10.64 15.93
N ASN A 37 -16.47 -9.42 15.66
CA ASN A 37 -16.41 -8.79 14.33
C ASN A 37 -14.98 -8.46 13.88
N GLU A 38 -14.01 -9.25 14.31
CA GLU A 38 -12.62 -9.14 13.90
C GLU A 38 -12.15 -10.37 13.13
N ILE A 39 -11.12 -10.20 12.33
CA ILE A 39 -10.42 -11.26 11.60
C ILE A 39 -8.98 -11.27 12.07
N LEU A 40 -8.53 -12.38 12.65
CA LEU A 40 -7.13 -12.61 13.01
C LEU A 40 -6.38 -13.16 11.81
N ILE A 41 -5.25 -12.56 11.52
CA ILE A 41 -4.39 -12.90 10.39
C ILE A 41 -3.02 -13.33 10.93
N ASP A 42 -2.54 -14.47 10.49
CA ASP A 42 -1.14 -14.88 10.59
C ASP A 42 -0.35 -14.18 9.48
N VAL A 43 0.51 -13.23 9.86
CA VAL A 43 1.15 -12.30 8.92
C VAL A 43 2.46 -12.89 8.41
N GLN A 44 2.64 -12.84 7.10
CA GLN A 44 3.84 -13.33 6.41
C GLN A 44 4.74 -12.19 5.92
N THR A 45 4.15 -11.16 5.31
CA THR A 45 4.90 -10.07 4.70
C THR A 45 4.19 -8.74 4.93
N LEU A 46 4.94 -7.73 5.32
CA LEU A 46 4.51 -6.33 5.29
C LEU A 46 5.04 -5.68 4.01
N ASN A 47 4.21 -4.93 3.30
CA ASN A 47 4.63 -4.02 2.24
C ASN A 47 4.53 -2.61 2.80
N ILE A 48 5.66 -2.02 3.12
CA ILE A 48 5.72 -0.69 3.73
C ILE A 48 5.58 0.36 2.63
N ASP A 49 4.83 1.43 2.89
CA ASP A 49 4.76 2.56 1.95
C ASP A 49 6.17 3.07 1.62
N SER A 50 6.48 3.26 0.35
CA SER A 50 7.84 3.59 -0.10
C SER A 50 8.43 4.83 0.58
N ALA A 51 7.59 5.86 0.85
CA ALA A 51 8.04 7.04 1.60
C ALA A 51 8.45 6.69 3.04
N SER A 52 7.69 5.83 3.71
CA SER A 52 8.01 5.37 5.07
C SER A 52 9.19 4.42 5.09
N PHE A 53 9.30 3.53 4.10
CA PHE A 53 10.42 2.61 4.00
C PHE A 53 11.74 3.38 3.78
N THR A 54 11.75 4.31 2.81
CA THR A 54 12.91 5.17 2.52
C THR A 54 13.30 6.02 3.75
N ASP A 55 12.32 6.55 4.47
CA ASP A 55 12.58 7.32 5.69
C ASP A 55 13.24 6.46 6.79
N ILE A 56 12.76 5.24 7.02
CA ILE A 56 13.36 4.31 7.98
C ILE A 56 14.78 3.91 7.54
N ALA A 57 14.95 3.56 6.25
CA ALA A 57 16.25 3.16 5.71
C ALA A 57 17.29 4.27 5.86
N ASN A 58 16.94 5.50 5.50
CA ASN A 58 17.82 6.67 5.64
C ASN A 58 18.12 6.97 7.11
N PHE A 59 17.10 6.92 7.98
CA PHE A 59 17.30 7.15 9.43
C PHE A 59 18.25 6.13 10.05
N CYS A 60 18.22 4.89 9.58
CA CYS A 60 19.07 3.80 10.04
C CYS A 60 20.35 3.63 9.19
N ASN A 61 20.67 4.57 8.29
CA ASN A 61 21.82 4.50 7.38
C ASN A 61 21.87 3.17 6.59
N HIS A 62 20.73 2.61 6.22
CA HIS A 62 20.58 1.31 5.54
C HIS A 62 21.12 0.12 6.35
N ASP A 63 21.32 0.27 7.66
CA ASP A 63 21.65 -0.83 8.54
C ASP A 63 20.39 -1.64 8.86
N LYS A 64 20.33 -2.87 8.36
CA LYS A 64 19.15 -3.73 8.47
C LYS A 64 18.81 -4.08 9.93
N GLU A 65 19.80 -4.23 10.80
CA GLU A 65 19.54 -4.53 12.21
C GLU A 65 18.96 -3.31 12.95
N GLU A 66 19.42 -2.10 12.63
CA GLU A 66 18.83 -0.89 13.15
C GLU A 66 17.42 -0.64 12.58
N MET A 67 17.20 -0.95 11.29
CA MET A 67 15.85 -0.89 10.67
C MET A 67 14.89 -1.86 11.38
N LYS A 68 15.31 -3.09 11.69
CA LYS A 68 14.49 -4.05 12.47
C LYS A 68 14.11 -3.48 13.82
N LYS A 69 15.07 -2.92 14.57
CA LYS A 69 14.82 -2.29 15.89
C LYS A 69 13.83 -1.15 15.79
N GLU A 70 13.99 -0.25 14.80
CA GLU A 70 13.08 0.89 14.60
C GLU A 70 11.65 0.43 14.26
N MET A 71 11.49 -0.59 13.41
CA MET A 71 10.18 -1.15 13.07
C MET A 71 9.51 -1.82 14.27
N LEU A 72 10.26 -2.62 15.05
CA LEU A 72 9.76 -3.25 16.28
C LEU A 72 9.35 -2.20 17.31
N LEU A 73 10.17 -1.16 17.52
CA LEU A 73 9.86 -0.06 18.42
C LEU A 73 8.58 0.70 18.01
N ASN A 74 8.39 0.93 16.73
CA ASN A 74 7.16 1.55 16.22
C ASN A 74 5.91 0.74 16.60
N VAL A 75 5.98 -0.58 16.48
CA VAL A 75 4.86 -1.47 16.81
C VAL A 75 4.67 -1.58 18.33
N GLU A 76 5.74 -1.69 19.11
CA GLU A 76 5.69 -1.75 20.57
C GLU A 76 5.02 -0.51 21.16
N LEU A 77 5.43 0.67 20.71
CA LEU A 77 4.93 1.94 21.22
C LEU A 77 3.47 2.20 20.86
N GLN A 78 3.07 1.83 19.62
CA GLN A 78 1.80 2.24 19.04
C GLN A 78 0.77 1.10 18.91
N GLY A 79 1.18 -0.17 19.04
CA GLY A 79 0.34 -1.34 18.76
C GLY A 79 0.05 -1.56 17.28
N LYS A 80 0.73 -0.82 16.38
CA LYS A 80 0.57 -0.79 14.93
C LYS A 80 1.83 -0.30 14.26
N HIS A 81 2.02 -0.60 12.98
CA HIS A 81 3.13 -0.01 12.21
C HIS A 81 2.69 1.31 11.56
N ARG A 82 3.01 2.40 12.21
CA ARG A 82 2.87 3.76 11.68
C ARG A 82 4.20 4.47 11.84
N ASN A 83 4.83 4.82 10.72
CA ASN A 83 6.06 5.60 10.79
C ASN A 83 5.77 6.94 11.48
N ARG A 84 6.52 7.25 12.54
CA ARG A 84 6.30 8.43 13.39
C ARG A 84 6.62 9.75 12.70
N ARG A 85 7.41 9.73 11.63
CA ARG A 85 7.82 10.90 10.84
C ARG A 85 6.89 11.13 9.64
N THR A 86 6.58 10.10 8.87
CA THR A 86 5.72 10.23 7.67
C THR A 86 4.23 10.03 7.97
N GLY A 87 3.90 9.34 9.05
CA GLY A 87 2.53 9.02 9.44
C GLY A 87 1.88 7.89 8.64
N SER A 88 2.57 7.35 7.63
CA SER A 88 2.05 6.26 6.79
C SER A 88 2.45 4.87 7.30
N GLY A 89 1.94 3.83 6.68
CA GLY A 89 2.13 2.44 7.12
C GLY A 89 2.45 1.49 5.97
N GLY A 90 1.48 1.20 5.14
CA GLY A 90 1.55 0.17 4.12
C GLY A 90 0.44 -0.87 4.30
N MET A 91 0.63 -2.06 3.80
CA MET A 91 -0.34 -3.16 3.88
C MET A 91 0.35 -4.48 4.19
N LEU A 92 -0.41 -5.54 4.42
CA LEU A 92 0.14 -6.86 4.73
C LEU A 92 -0.43 -7.97 3.84
N LEU A 93 0.35 -9.02 3.75
CA LEU A 93 -0.04 -10.32 3.23
C LEU A 93 0.00 -11.33 4.38
N GLY A 94 -1.02 -12.16 4.48
CA GLY A 94 -1.09 -13.19 5.49
C GLY A 94 -2.21 -14.19 5.25
N THR A 95 -2.33 -15.14 6.16
CA THR A 95 -3.35 -16.19 6.13
C THR A 95 -4.39 -15.94 7.22
N VAL A 96 -5.66 -16.04 6.87
CA VAL A 96 -6.76 -15.93 7.85
C VAL A 96 -6.66 -17.06 8.85
N GLU A 97 -6.37 -16.74 10.10
CA GLU A 97 -6.25 -17.72 11.20
C GLU A 97 -7.59 -17.97 11.88
N LYS A 98 -8.35 -16.90 12.14
CA LYS A 98 -9.63 -16.98 12.83
C LYS A 98 -10.58 -15.86 12.42
N ILE A 99 -11.85 -16.19 12.30
CA ILE A 99 -12.92 -15.24 11.99
C ILE A 99 -13.86 -15.11 13.18
N GLY A 100 -14.16 -13.88 13.59
CA GLY A 100 -15.11 -13.57 14.64
C GLY A 100 -16.51 -14.05 14.31
N ASP A 101 -17.26 -14.52 15.33
CA ASP A 101 -18.52 -15.22 15.13
C ASP A 101 -19.60 -14.37 14.45
N ALA A 102 -19.56 -13.05 14.60
CA ALA A 102 -20.49 -12.14 13.93
C ALA A 102 -20.26 -12.01 12.41
N LEU A 103 -19.09 -12.41 11.92
CA LEU A 103 -18.71 -12.34 10.50
C LEU A 103 -18.88 -13.65 9.75
N LYS A 104 -18.90 -14.78 10.47
CA LYS A 104 -19.04 -16.11 9.86
C LYS A 104 -20.31 -16.20 9.02
N GLY A 105 -20.16 -16.62 7.77
CA GLY A 105 -21.24 -16.73 6.78
C GLY A 105 -21.76 -15.39 6.21
N LYS A 106 -21.19 -14.24 6.62
CA LYS A 106 -21.54 -12.92 6.08
C LYS A 106 -20.48 -12.36 5.13
N ILE A 107 -19.26 -12.86 5.23
CA ILE A 107 -18.13 -12.49 4.37
C ILE A 107 -17.69 -13.71 3.56
N ASP A 108 -17.00 -13.47 2.47
CA ASP A 108 -16.53 -14.53 1.56
C ASP A 108 -15.16 -15.10 1.97
N LEU A 109 -14.72 -14.85 3.23
CA LEU A 109 -13.50 -15.43 3.81
C LEU A 109 -13.78 -16.67 4.62
N LYS A 110 -12.81 -17.56 4.63
CA LYS A 110 -12.71 -18.72 5.52
C LYS A 110 -11.31 -18.78 6.13
N GLU A 111 -11.19 -19.47 7.24
CA GLU A 111 -9.90 -19.77 7.87
C GLU A 111 -9.04 -20.57 6.88
N GLY A 112 -7.78 -20.18 6.73
CA GLY A 112 -6.85 -20.69 5.74
C GLY A 112 -6.78 -19.90 4.42
N ASP A 113 -7.70 -18.97 4.15
CA ASP A 113 -7.62 -18.11 2.98
C ASP A 113 -6.40 -17.18 3.07
N LYS A 114 -5.66 -17.05 1.97
CA LYS A 114 -4.55 -16.12 1.86
C LYS A 114 -5.03 -14.79 1.31
N ILE A 115 -4.74 -13.72 2.01
CA ILE A 115 -5.23 -12.38 1.68
C ILE A 115 -4.13 -11.31 1.75
N ALA A 116 -4.28 -10.26 0.95
CA ALA A 116 -3.66 -8.96 1.21
C ALA A 116 -4.72 -8.03 1.81
N THR A 117 -4.38 -7.32 2.88
CA THR A 117 -5.25 -6.26 3.38
C THR A 117 -5.09 -5.03 2.49
N LEU A 118 -6.19 -4.35 2.19
CA LEU A 118 -6.19 -3.09 1.42
C LEU A 118 -6.41 -1.88 2.35
N VAL A 119 -6.05 -2.05 3.61
CA VAL A 119 -6.10 -1.01 4.65
C VAL A 119 -4.69 -0.76 5.19
N SER A 120 -4.43 0.48 5.58
CA SER A 120 -3.10 0.85 6.06
C SER A 120 -2.72 0.17 7.38
N LEU A 121 -1.47 -0.27 7.48
CA LEU A 121 -0.87 -0.72 8.74
C LEU A 121 -0.92 0.34 9.83
N SER A 122 -1.08 1.63 9.48
CA SER A 122 -1.22 2.73 10.43
C SER A 122 -2.52 2.71 11.24
N LEU A 123 -3.48 1.85 10.87
CA LEU A 123 -4.73 1.64 11.62
C LEU A 123 -4.91 0.18 12.08
N THR A 124 -4.03 -0.73 11.66
CA THR A 124 -4.16 -2.17 11.84
C THR A 124 -3.45 -2.61 13.12
N PRO A 125 -4.12 -3.19 14.12
CA PRO A 125 -3.44 -3.81 15.26
C PRO A 125 -2.45 -4.86 14.74
N LEU A 126 -1.19 -4.72 15.12
CA LEU A 126 -0.08 -5.55 14.64
C LEU A 126 0.80 -5.98 15.80
N ARG A 127 1.15 -7.26 15.85
CA ARG A 127 2.20 -7.81 16.69
C ARG A 127 3.24 -8.45 15.79
N ILE A 128 4.49 -8.07 15.96
CA ILE A 128 5.63 -8.68 15.29
C ILE A 128 6.39 -9.49 16.32
N ASP A 129 6.44 -10.80 16.14
CA ASP A 129 7.20 -11.72 17.00
C ASP A 129 8.67 -11.80 16.53
N GLU A 130 8.92 -11.76 15.21
CA GLU A 130 10.26 -11.80 14.61
C GLU A 130 10.24 -11.14 13.23
N ILE A 131 11.27 -10.33 12.90
CA ILE A 131 11.54 -9.87 11.53
C ILE A 131 12.57 -10.81 10.91
N LEU A 132 12.13 -11.53 9.87
CA LEU A 132 12.94 -12.55 9.19
C LEU A 132 13.87 -11.91 8.16
N GLU A 133 13.31 -11.06 7.28
CA GLU A 133 14.05 -10.46 6.17
C GLU A 133 13.55 -9.06 5.84
N ILE A 134 14.47 -8.15 5.55
CA ILE A 134 14.17 -6.83 4.98
C ILE A 134 14.66 -6.80 3.54
N ARG A 135 13.75 -6.54 2.59
CA ARG A 135 14.01 -6.41 1.15
C ARG A 135 13.83 -4.96 0.72
N GLU A 136 14.93 -4.23 0.69
CA GLU A 136 14.94 -2.79 0.38
C GLU A 136 14.56 -2.48 -1.07
N ASP A 137 14.81 -3.41 -1.99
CA ASP A 137 14.54 -3.27 -3.42
C ASP A 137 13.03 -3.24 -3.77
N VAL A 138 12.20 -3.75 -2.86
CA VAL A 138 10.74 -3.85 -3.05
C VAL A 138 9.91 -3.32 -1.89
N ASP A 139 10.54 -2.69 -0.89
CA ASP A 139 9.90 -2.11 0.31
C ASP A 139 9.14 -3.17 1.15
N GLN A 140 9.62 -4.41 1.19
CA GLN A 140 8.95 -5.51 1.87
C GLN A 140 9.75 -6.07 3.04
N VAL A 141 9.01 -6.53 4.06
CA VAL A 141 9.56 -7.10 5.28
C VAL A 141 8.85 -8.41 5.59
N ASP A 142 9.57 -9.53 5.56
CA ASP A 142 9.04 -10.83 5.98
C ASP A 142 9.10 -10.94 7.50
N ILE A 143 8.00 -11.35 8.12
CA ILE A 143 7.86 -11.43 9.57
C ILE A 143 7.19 -12.73 10.01
N LYS A 144 7.35 -13.04 11.29
CA LYS A 144 6.39 -13.85 12.05
C LYS A 144 5.60 -12.90 12.93
N GLY A 145 4.30 -12.92 12.85
CA GLY A 145 3.46 -12.02 13.63
C GLY A 145 1.99 -12.17 13.33
N LYS A 146 1.18 -11.37 13.98
CA LYS A 146 -0.28 -11.41 13.83
C LYS A 146 -0.84 -10.01 13.69
N ALA A 147 -1.98 -9.93 12.99
CA ALA A 147 -2.71 -8.68 12.83
C ALA A 147 -4.22 -8.89 12.97
N ILE A 148 -4.93 -7.80 13.27
CA ILE A 148 -6.39 -7.78 13.30
C ILE A 148 -6.89 -6.94 12.12
N LEU A 149 -7.71 -7.53 11.27
CA LEU A 149 -8.52 -6.80 10.29
C LEU A 149 -9.91 -6.57 10.88
N PHE A 150 -10.32 -5.31 10.94
CA PHE A 150 -11.66 -4.94 11.43
C PHE A 150 -12.74 -5.24 10.39
N GLU A 151 -13.97 -5.37 10.82
CA GLU A 151 -15.14 -5.61 9.95
C GLU A 151 -15.24 -4.66 8.76
N SER A 152 -14.87 -3.39 8.93
CA SER A 152 -14.85 -2.38 7.85
C SER A 152 -13.62 -2.49 6.94
N GLY A 153 -12.65 -3.32 7.29
CA GLY A 153 -11.41 -3.46 6.53
C GLY A 153 -11.63 -4.21 5.23
N ILE A 154 -11.09 -3.66 4.15
CA ILE A 154 -11.13 -4.30 2.83
C ILE A 154 -9.90 -5.20 2.63
N TYR A 155 -10.08 -6.23 1.83
CA TYR A 155 -9.05 -7.21 1.50
C TYR A 155 -9.20 -7.70 0.07
N ALA A 156 -8.15 -8.34 -0.44
CA ALA A 156 -8.20 -9.13 -1.66
C ALA A 156 -7.65 -10.53 -1.37
N LYS A 157 -8.32 -11.56 -1.88
CA LYS A 157 -7.76 -12.92 -1.91
C LYS A 157 -6.63 -12.94 -2.92
N ILE A 158 -5.54 -13.60 -2.55
CA ILE A 158 -4.39 -13.72 -3.44
C ILE A 158 -4.71 -14.75 -4.52
N PRO A 159 -4.57 -14.40 -5.81
CA PRO A 159 -4.77 -15.34 -6.91
C PRO A 159 -3.74 -16.48 -6.86
N ASP A 160 -4.17 -17.70 -7.13
CA ASP A 160 -3.32 -18.89 -7.13
C ASP A 160 -2.28 -18.89 -8.27
N ASP A 161 -2.54 -18.14 -9.34
CA ASP A 161 -1.70 -18.02 -10.54
C ASP A 161 -0.70 -16.86 -10.51
N MET A 162 -0.63 -16.12 -9.39
CA MET A 162 0.27 -14.98 -9.23
C MET A 162 1.20 -15.16 -8.03
N PRO A 163 2.51 -14.89 -8.16
CA PRO A 163 3.40 -14.87 -7.01
C PRO A 163 2.92 -13.88 -5.94
N GLU A 164 2.81 -14.33 -4.70
CA GLU A 164 2.21 -13.59 -3.59
C GLU A 164 2.83 -12.21 -3.37
N LYS A 165 4.16 -12.11 -3.43
CA LYS A 165 4.89 -10.85 -3.25
C LYS A 165 4.64 -9.86 -4.41
N LEU A 166 4.43 -10.38 -5.62
CA LEU A 166 4.05 -9.57 -6.76
C LEU A 166 2.60 -9.07 -6.61
N ALA A 167 1.69 -9.97 -6.20
CA ALA A 167 0.29 -9.60 -5.92
C ALA A 167 0.22 -8.50 -4.86
N LEU A 168 0.95 -8.63 -3.76
CA LEU A 168 1.02 -7.64 -2.70
C LEU A 168 1.53 -6.28 -3.22
N SER A 169 2.63 -6.28 -4.00
CA SER A 169 3.17 -5.03 -4.60
C SER A 169 2.20 -4.36 -5.57
N ALA A 170 1.43 -5.13 -6.33
CA ALA A 170 0.44 -4.59 -7.26
C ALA A 170 -0.79 -4.04 -6.52
N LEU A 171 -1.28 -4.76 -5.52
CA LEU A 171 -2.45 -4.37 -4.73
C LEU A 171 -2.20 -3.11 -3.90
N ASP A 172 -0.97 -2.91 -3.40
CA ASP A 172 -0.57 -1.71 -2.65
C ASP A 172 -0.81 -0.40 -3.43
N VAL A 173 -0.69 -0.46 -4.74
CA VAL A 173 -0.84 0.70 -5.63
C VAL A 173 -2.07 0.63 -6.54
N ALA A 174 -2.93 -0.37 -6.38
CA ALA A 174 -4.08 -0.63 -7.26
C ALA A 174 -5.14 0.49 -7.27
N GLY A 175 -5.18 1.32 -6.25
CA GLY A 175 -6.12 2.45 -6.16
C GLY A 175 -5.92 3.49 -7.26
N ALA A 176 -4.68 3.86 -7.57
CA ALA A 176 -4.37 4.89 -8.57
C ALA A 176 -4.70 4.44 -10.01
N PRO A 177 -4.29 3.25 -10.50
CA PRO A 177 -4.73 2.76 -11.80
C PRO A 177 -6.25 2.55 -11.89
N ALA A 178 -6.92 2.14 -10.81
CA ALA A 178 -8.38 2.04 -10.79
C ALA A 178 -9.05 3.42 -10.97
N GLN A 179 -8.52 4.46 -10.33
CA GLN A 179 -8.96 5.84 -10.55
C GLN A 179 -8.68 6.30 -11.99
N THR A 180 -7.50 6.02 -12.51
CA THR A 180 -7.13 6.31 -13.90
C THR A 180 -8.12 5.67 -14.87
N ALA A 181 -8.42 4.39 -14.68
CA ALA A 181 -9.39 3.66 -15.49
C ALA A 181 -10.80 4.28 -15.48
N LYS A 182 -11.18 4.89 -14.35
CA LYS A 182 -12.50 5.53 -14.17
C LYS A 182 -12.56 6.93 -14.77
N LEU A 183 -11.47 7.68 -14.72
CA LEU A 183 -11.44 9.09 -15.11
C LEU A 183 -11.13 9.28 -16.58
N CYS A 184 -10.22 8.48 -17.16
CA CYS A 184 -9.79 8.60 -18.55
C CYS A 184 -10.90 8.19 -19.53
N LYS A 185 -11.04 8.98 -20.59
CA LYS A 185 -12.01 8.79 -21.67
C LYS A 185 -11.31 8.67 -23.03
N PRO A 186 -11.95 8.05 -24.04
CA PRO A 186 -11.42 8.05 -25.40
C PRO A 186 -11.12 9.46 -25.89
N GLY A 187 -9.92 9.67 -26.44
CA GLY A 187 -9.47 10.94 -26.95
C GLY A 187 -8.76 11.87 -25.96
N ASP A 188 -8.75 11.54 -24.67
CA ASP A 188 -8.07 12.36 -23.66
C ASP A 188 -6.56 12.39 -23.86
N THR A 189 -5.94 13.53 -23.51
CA THR A 189 -4.50 13.63 -23.27
C THR A 189 -4.23 13.52 -21.77
N VAL A 190 -3.48 12.50 -21.37
CA VAL A 190 -3.24 12.15 -19.97
C VAL A 190 -1.76 12.27 -19.64
N LEU A 191 -1.42 13.15 -18.70
CA LEU A 191 -0.08 13.24 -18.13
C LEU A 191 0.01 12.43 -16.84
N ILE A 192 1.03 11.57 -16.74
CA ILE A 192 1.33 10.80 -15.52
C ILE A 192 2.70 11.22 -14.99
N ILE A 193 2.68 11.94 -13.86
CA ILE A 193 3.88 12.37 -13.15
C ILE A 193 4.36 11.20 -12.28
N GLY A 194 5.63 10.83 -12.42
CA GLY A 194 6.17 9.63 -11.75
C GLY A 194 5.87 8.32 -12.48
N ALA A 195 5.73 8.36 -13.80
CA ALA A 195 5.40 7.22 -14.66
C ALA A 195 6.31 6.01 -14.46
N GLY A 196 7.57 6.21 -14.06
CA GLY A 196 8.53 5.13 -13.83
C GLY A 196 8.38 4.39 -12.49
N GLY A 197 7.50 4.83 -11.57
CA GLY A 197 7.21 4.15 -10.31
C GLY A 197 6.19 3.03 -10.46
N LYS A 198 6.01 2.18 -9.42
CA LYS A 198 5.03 1.07 -9.40
C LYS A 198 3.64 1.54 -9.82
N SER A 199 3.11 2.54 -9.12
CA SER A 199 1.80 3.14 -9.40
C SER A 199 1.73 3.78 -10.78
N GLY A 200 2.75 4.58 -11.14
CA GLY A 200 2.80 5.31 -12.42
C GLY A 200 2.77 4.39 -13.64
N MET A 201 3.51 3.28 -13.62
CA MET A 201 3.48 2.29 -14.71
C MET A 201 2.09 1.70 -14.93
N LEU A 202 1.40 1.32 -13.84
CA LEU A 202 0.04 0.78 -13.91
C LEU A 202 -0.96 1.85 -14.38
N CYS A 203 -0.79 3.10 -13.95
CA CYS A 203 -1.60 4.22 -14.43
C CYS A 203 -1.40 4.46 -15.94
N CYS A 204 -0.15 4.42 -16.44
CA CYS A 204 0.14 4.54 -17.87
C CYS A 204 -0.54 3.44 -18.67
N TYR A 205 -0.44 2.19 -18.21
CA TYR A 205 -1.10 1.05 -18.85
C TYR A 205 -2.62 1.22 -18.92
N GLU A 206 -3.26 1.59 -17.79
CA GLU A 206 -4.71 1.82 -17.77
C GLU A 206 -5.12 3.05 -18.60
N ALA A 207 -4.38 4.14 -18.53
CA ALA A 207 -4.63 5.31 -19.37
C ALA A 207 -4.59 4.94 -20.85
N LYS A 208 -3.54 4.22 -21.31
CA LYS A 208 -3.40 3.81 -22.70
C LYS A 208 -4.58 2.98 -23.21
N LYS A 209 -5.09 2.08 -22.36
CA LYS A 209 -6.30 1.29 -22.68
C LYS A 209 -7.54 2.16 -22.84
N ARG A 210 -7.68 3.23 -22.02
CA ARG A 210 -8.90 4.05 -21.95
C ARG A 210 -8.95 5.14 -23.00
N VAL A 211 -7.82 5.83 -23.23
CA VAL A 211 -7.79 6.95 -24.20
C VAL A 211 -7.88 6.48 -25.65
N GLY A 212 -7.53 5.23 -25.92
CA GLY A 212 -7.61 4.62 -27.26
C GLY A 212 -6.65 5.23 -28.25
N VAL A 213 -6.91 5.03 -29.55
CA VAL A 213 -6.02 5.45 -30.63
C VAL A 213 -6.04 6.96 -30.91
N THR A 214 -7.06 7.67 -30.46
CA THR A 214 -7.22 9.11 -30.65
C THR A 214 -6.71 9.93 -29.45
N GLY A 215 -6.45 9.27 -28.32
CA GLY A 215 -5.91 9.90 -27.13
C GLY A 215 -4.39 9.80 -27.06
N LYS A 216 -3.81 10.47 -26.06
CA LYS A 216 -2.37 10.54 -25.85
C LYS A 216 -2.03 10.29 -24.39
N VAL A 217 -1.01 9.47 -24.13
CA VAL A 217 -0.45 9.24 -22.78
C VAL A 217 0.97 9.77 -22.73
N ILE A 218 1.22 10.69 -21.81
CA ILE A 218 2.53 11.34 -21.60
C ILE A 218 3.05 10.88 -20.23
N GLY A 219 4.20 10.22 -20.19
CA GLY A 219 4.84 9.73 -18.97
C GLY A 219 6.05 10.58 -18.60
N MET A 220 6.01 11.23 -17.44
CA MET A 220 7.17 11.91 -16.86
C MET A 220 7.90 10.99 -15.88
N CYS A 221 9.19 10.78 -16.08
CA CYS A 221 10.06 9.98 -15.22
C CYS A 221 11.09 10.85 -14.52
N HIS A 222 11.60 10.38 -13.36
CA HIS A 222 12.62 11.13 -12.60
C HIS A 222 14.05 10.90 -13.11
N SER A 223 14.35 9.74 -13.69
CA SER A 223 15.71 9.34 -14.09
C SER A 223 15.73 8.75 -15.49
N GLU A 224 16.90 8.81 -16.14
CA GLU A 224 17.12 8.18 -17.45
C GLU A 224 16.81 6.68 -17.43
N LYS A 225 17.19 5.98 -16.35
CA LYS A 225 16.90 4.55 -16.18
C LYS A 225 15.40 4.26 -16.21
N SER A 226 14.61 5.06 -15.49
CA SER A 226 13.15 4.89 -15.47
C SER A 226 12.50 5.33 -16.78
N THR A 227 13.03 6.36 -17.43
CA THR A 227 12.59 6.81 -18.76
C THR A 227 12.79 5.72 -19.81
N LYS A 228 14.00 5.12 -19.87
CA LYS A 228 14.26 4.00 -20.78
C LYS A 228 13.32 2.82 -20.53
N ARG A 229 13.14 2.44 -19.28
CA ARG A 229 12.20 1.34 -18.93
C ARG A 229 10.78 1.62 -19.42
N MET A 230 10.28 2.84 -19.25
CA MET A 230 8.94 3.21 -19.71
C MET A 230 8.81 3.25 -21.22
N MET A 231 9.86 3.68 -21.93
CA MET A 231 9.92 3.58 -23.40
C MET A 231 9.85 2.14 -23.88
N ASP A 232 10.63 1.24 -23.23
CA ASP A 232 10.66 -0.19 -23.59
C ASP A 232 9.31 -0.88 -23.34
N LEU A 233 8.54 -0.45 -22.33
CA LEU A 233 7.20 -0.98 -22.03
C LEU A 233 6.12 -0.52 -23.03
N GLY A 234 6.30 0.60 -23.71
CA GLY A 234 5.34 1.09 -24.71
C GLY A 234 3.97 1.52 -24.16
N PHE A 235 3.86 1.83 -22.86
CA PHE A 235 2.61 2.25 -22.25
C PHE A 235 2.28 3.73 -22.45
N CYS A 236 3.22 4.52 -22.95
CA CYS A 236 3.06 5.94 -23.21
C CYS A 236 3.36 6.25 -24.67
N ASP A 237 2.73 7.28 -25.21
CA ASP A 237 3.05 7.83 -26.53
C ASP A 237 4.29 8.72 -26.48
N ILE A 238 4.49 9.40 -25.34
CA ILE A 238 5.64 10.24 -25.07
C ILE A 238 6.17 9.90 -23.67
N VAL A 239 7.49 9.72 -23.56
CA VAL A 239 8.17 9.54 -22.25
C VAL A 239 9.32 10.53 -22.18
N PHE A 240 9.43 11.24 -21.07
CA PHE A 240 10.53 12.18 -20.84
C PHE A 240 11.00 12.16 -19.39
N ALA A 241 12.26 12.58 -19.19
CA ALA A 241 12.79 12.85 -17.87
C ALA A 241 12.46 14.29 -17.45
N GLY A 242 11.99 14.48 -16.22
CA GLY A 242 11.61 15.78 -15.70
C GLY A 242 11.70 15.87 -14.19
N ASN A 243 11.70 17.10 -13.68
CA ASN A 243 11.71 17.39 -12.26
C ASN A 243 10.35 17.99 -11.85
N ALA A 244 9.55 17.23 -11.12
CA ALA A 244 8.23 17.68 -10.65
C ALA A 244 8.29 18.91 -9.70
N ASN A 245 9.45 19.23 -9.15
CA ASN A 245 9.65 20.43 -8.33
C ASN A 245 9.89 21.71 -9.14
N ASP A 246 9.99 21.58 -10.48
CA ASP A 246 10.08 22.71 -11.40
C ASP A 246 8.84 22.75 -12.30
N PRO A 247 7.72 23.31 -11.81
CA PRO A 247 6.47 23.32 -12.55
C PRO A 247 6.53 24.18 -13.82
N VAL A 248 7.37 25.21 -13.86
CA VAL A 248 7.50 26.09 -15.05
C VAL A 248 8.10 25.32 -16.21
N ALA A 249 9.26 24.70 -16.01
CA ALA A 249 9.90 23.87 -17.04
C ALA A 249 9.01 22.68 -17.45
N MET A 250 8.17 22.15 -16.53
CA MET A 250 7.24 21.08 -16.87
C MET A 250 6.11 21.56 -17.77
N VAL A 251 5.53 22.72 -17.50
CA VAL A 251 4.46 23.31 -18.34
C VAL A 251 4.99 23.54 -19.75
N GLU A 252 6.15 24.21 -19.91
CA GLU A 252 6.76 24.45 -21.20
C GLU A 252 6.92 23.16 -22.03
N LYS A 253 7.45 22.08 -21.40
CA LYS A 253 7.60 20.79 -22.09
C LYS A 253 6.26 20.14 -22.48
N ILE A 254 5.25 20.27 -21.64
CA ILE A 254 3.93 19.69 -21.92
C ILE A 254 3.24 20.45 -23.03
N GLU A 255 3.38 21.78 -23.06
CA GLU A 255 2.89 22.62 -24.16
C GLU A 255 3.51 22.24 -25.51
N GLU A 256 4.82 21.95 -25.56
CA GLU A 256 5.47 21.40 -26.74
C GLU A 256 4.83 20.08 -27.21
N PHE A 257 4.53 19.15 -26.29
CA PHE A 257 3.96 17.84 -26.62
C PHE A 257 2.48 17.87 -26.99
N THR A 258 1.77 18.90 -26.55
CA THR A 258 0.33 19.05 -26.72
C THR A 258 -0.06 20.16 -27.69
N ASN A 259 0.93 20.93 -28.25
CA ASN A 259 0.69 22.12 -29.02
C ASN A 259 -0.15 23.17 -28.27
N GLY A 260 0.08 23.32 -26.97
CA GLY A 260 -0.59 24.28 -26.11
C GLY A 260 -2.03 23.93 -25.75
N GLN A 261 -2.40 22.66 -25.80
CA GLN A 261 -3.72 22.15 -25.41
C GLN A 261 -3.73 21.66 -23.97
#